data_b90592a4c21d049353518e58574536c7
#
_entry.id   b90592a4c21d049353518e58574536c7
#
_cell.length_a   1.000
_cell.length_b   1.000
_cell.length_c   1.000
_cell.angle_alpha   90.00
_cell.angle_beta   90.00
_cell.angle_gamma   90.00
#
_symmetry.space_group_name_H-M   'P 1'
#
loop_
_entity.id
_entity.type
_entity.pdbx_description
1 polymer ?
#
loop_
_entity_poly.entity_id
_entity_poly.type
_entity_poly.pdbx_seq_one_letter_code
_entity_poly.pdbx_strand_id
1 'polypeptide(L)'
;MCRPCQMVRAQSRQPQAHALLHGDEVAAMGDAGYQGVEKREENLGKSVSWHVAMKRTKRKALPNNKLGRMTEKLEHLKASVRAKVEHPFHVVKNLFLHRKARYRGLAKNTAQLYTLFGFANLVLAGRQFRISETRAPS
;
A
#
# COMPACT_ATOMS: atom_id res chain seq x y z
N MET A 1 49.55 7.16 -8.78
CA MET A 1 48.55 6.09 -8.89
C MET A 1 47.24 6.58 -8.29
N CYS A 2 46.35 7.12 -9.12
CA CYS A 2 45.04 7.61 -8.70
C CYS A 2 44.12 6.41 -8.53
N ARG A 3 43.50 6.25 -7.34
CA ARG A 3 42.44 5.26 -7.09
C ARG A 3 41.22 5.64 -7.91
N PRO A 4 40.57 4.68 -8.62
CA PRO A 4 39.33 4.98 -9.33
C PRO A 4 38.23 5.33 -8.31
N CYS A 5 37.59 6.47 -8.50
CA CYS A 5 36.37 6.86 -7.83
C CYS A 5 35.30 5.78 -8.15
N GLN A 6 35.03 4.91 -7.20
CA GLN A 6 33.85 4.09 -7.26
C GLN A 6 32.66 5.04 -7.06
N MET A 7 31.95 5.31 -8.15
CA MET A 7 30.61 5.86 -8.09
C MET A 7 29.75 4.86 -7.30
N VAL A 8 29.52 5.17 -6.05
CA VAL A 8 28.46 4.54 -5.27
C VAL A 8 27.16 4.92 -5.98
N ARG A 9 26.66 4.04 -6.83
CA ARG A 9 25.30 4.16 -7.35
C ARG A 9 24.41 4.31 -6.12
N ALA A 10 23.74 5.46 -6.02
CA ALA A 10 22.71 5.68 -5.03
C ALA A 10 21.80 4.46 -5.04
N GLN A 11 21.87 3.64 -4.00
CA GLN A 11 20.94 2.56 -3.80
C GLN A 11 19.57 3.21 -3.85
N SER A 12 18.77 2.81 -4.85
CA SER A 12 17.42 3.27 -5.01
C SER A 12 16.76 3.18 -3.63
N ARG A 13 16.15 4.27 -3.18
CA ARG A 13 15.32 4.34 -1.96
C ARG A 13 14.08 3.46 -2.14
N GLN A 14 14.30 2.17 -2.39
CA GLN A 14 13.20 1.25 -2.47
C GLN A 14 12.95 0.72 -1.07
N PRO A 15 11.72 0.83 -0.60
CA PRO A 15 11.35 0.44 0.75
C PRO A 15 11.79 -1.00 0.99
N GLN A 16 12.22 -1.24 2.21
CA GLN A 16 12.59 -2.56 2.72
C GLN A 16 11.32 -3.42 2.83
N ALA A 17 10.80 -3.87 1.70
CA ALA A 17 9.55 -4.64 1.63
C ALA A 17 9.62 -5.91 2.49
N HIS A 18 10.81 -6.52 2.57
CA HIS A 18 11.05 -7.71 3.41
C HIS A 18 10.87 -7.44 4.90
N ALA A 19 11.14 -6.21 5.36
CA ALA A 19 10.99 -5.82 6.77
C ALA A 19 9.54 -5.52 7.16
N LEU A 20 8.65 -5.34 6.17
CA LEU A 20 7.22 -5.10 6.40
C LEU A 20 6.42 -6.41 6.48
N LEU A 21 7.00 -7.53 6.06
CA LEU A 21 6.35 -8.83 6.12
C LEU A 21 6.61 -9.48 7.47
N HIS A 22 5.55 -9.99 8.11
CA HIS A 22 5.61 -10.69 9.39
C HIS A 22 5.84 -12.20 9.22
N GLY A 23 5.64 -12.74 8.01
CA GLY A 23 5.88 -14.14 7.65
C GLY A 23 4.62 -14.97 7.40
N ASP A 24 3.47 -14.52 7.87
CA ASP A 24 2.19 -15.22 7.75
C ASP A 24 1.35 -14.76 6.54
N GLU A 25 1.89 -13.82 5.75
CA GLU A 25 1.14 -13.26 4.62
C GLU A 25 1.11 -14.20 3.42
N VAL A 26 -0.09 -14.47 2.92
CA VAL A 26 -0.32 -15.20 1.67
C VAL A 26 -0.11 -14.29 0.45
N ALA A 27 -0.47 -13.02 0.56
CA ALA A 27 -0.38 -12.05 -0.52
C ALA A 27 0.05 -10.66 -0.04
N ALA A 28 0.90 -10.00 -0.79
CA ALA A 28 1.33 -8.63 -0.53
C ALA A 28 0.99 -7.72 -1.72
N MET A 29 0.37 -6.58 -1.43
CA MET A 29 -0.01 -5.60 -2.45
C MET A 29 0.92 -4.39 -2.40
N GLY A 30 1.51 -4.06 -3.55
CA GLY A 30 2.43 -2.93 -3.68
C GLY A 30 2.00 -1.92 -4.76
N ASP A 31 2.49 -0.69 -4.63
CA ASP A 31 2.37 0.30 -5.70
C ASP A 31 3.41 0.05 -6.81
N ALA A 32 3.38 0.88 -7.86
CA ALA A 32 4.30 0.74 -9.00
C ALA A 32 5.78 0.96 -8.64
N GLY A 33 6.08 1.51 -7.46
CA GLY A 33 7.44 1.66 -6.95
C GLY A 33 8.08 0.34 -6.51
N TYR A 34 7.27 -0.67 -6.18
CA TYR A 34 7.73 -2.00 -5.76
C TYR A 34 7.93 -2.98 -6.92
N GLN A 35 7.95 -2.53 -8.17
CA GLN A 35 8.19 -3.44 -9.30
C GLN A 35 9.54 -4.16 -9.17
N GLY A 36 9.52 -5.48 -9.36
CA GLY A 36 10.69 -6.35 -9.24
C GLY A 36 11.06 -6.74 -7.80
N VAL A 37 10.21 -6.43 -6.82
CA VAL A 37 10.41 -6.81 -5.41
C VAL A 37 10.52 -8.32 -5.23
N GLU A 38 9.79 -9.10 -6.02
CA GLU A 38 9.79 -10.56 -6.02
C GLU A 38 11.14 -11.18 -6.42
N LYS A 39 11.94 -10.45 -7.22
CA LYS A 39 13.24 -10.91 -7.76
C LYS A 39 14.41 -10.59 -6.85
N ARG A 40 14.16 -9.96 -5.71
CA ARG A 40 15.21 -9.58 -4.78
C ARG A 40 15.63 -10.75 -3.91
N GLU A 41 16.91 -10.82 -3.60
CA GLU A 41 17.50 -11.89 -2.77
C GLU A 41 16.80 -12.00 -1.42
N GLU A 42 16.44 -10.86 -0.80
CA GLU A 42 15.77 -10.81 0.51
C GLU A 42 14.34 -11.40 0.50
N ASN A 43 13.74 -11.52 -0.69
CA ASN A 43 12.39 -12.05 -0.88
C ASN A 43 12.39 -13.42 -1.56
N LEU A 44 13.56 -13.91 -2.02
CA LEU A 44 13.69 -15.25 -2.55
C LEU A 44 13.42 -16.27 -1.45
N GLY A 45 12.54 -17.23 -1.73
CA GLY A 45 12.15 -18.26 -0.76
C GLY A 45 10.95 -17.90 0.15
N LYS A 46 10.42 -16.67 0.08
CA LYS A 46 9.17 -16.34 0.77
C LYS A 46 7.97 -16.77 -0.07
N SER A 47 7.05 -17.52 0.55
CA SER A 47 5.80 -17.99 -0.07
C SER A 47 4.72 -16.88 -0.14
N VAL A 48 5.09 -15.69 -0.60
CA VAL A 48 4.17 -14.55 -0.67
C VAL A 48 3.85 -14.23 -2.12
N SER A 49 2.57 -14.13 -2.45
CA SER A 49 2.10 -13.72 -3.78
C SER A 49 2.14 -12.19 -3.91
N TRP A 50 3.04 -11.67 -4.74
CA TRP A 50 3.22 -10.23 -4.93
C TRP A 50 2.26 -9.66 -5.98
N HIS A 51 1.40 -8.74 -5.58
CA HIS A 51 0.47 -8.03 -6.45
C HIS A 51 0.88 -6.57 -6.60
N VAL A 52 1.89 -6.32 -7.42
CA VAL A 52 2.41 -4.97 -7.66
C VAL A 52 1.62 -4.29 -8.77
N ALA A 53 1.27 -3.02 -8.56
CA ALA A 53 0.56 -2.22 -9.56
C ALA A 53 1.43 -1.96 -10.80
N MET A 54 0.81 -1.96 -11.97
CA MET A 54 1.48 -1.64 -13.23
C MET A 54 1.82 -0.15 -13.31
N LYS A 55 2.97 0.19 -13.90
CA LYS A 55 3.33 1.59 -14.19
C LYS A 55 2.31 2.22 -15.13
N ARG A 56 1.98 3.49 -14.88
CA ARG A 56 0.99 4.24 -15.68
C ARG A 56 1.30 4.25 -17.17
N THR A 57 2.58 4.31 -17.54
CA THR A 57 3.02 4.26 -18.94
C THR A 57 2.70 2.92 -19.59
N LYS A 58 2.98 1.80 -18.92
CA LYS A 58 2.67 0.46 -19.40
C LYS A 58 1.15 0.23 -19.50
N ARG A 59 0.40 0.74 -18.53
CA ARG A 59 -1.06 0.64 -18.50
C ARG A 59 -1.71 1.38 -19.69
N LYS A 60 -1.18 2.57 -20.05
CA LYS A 60 -1.65 3.31 -21.24
C LYS A 60 -1.30 2.64 -22.56
N ALA A 61 -0.26 1.82 -22.59
CA ALA A 61 0.19 1.08 -23.77
C ALA A 61 -0.48 -0.29 -23.93
N LEU A 62 -1.47 -0.63 -23.10
CA LEU A 62 -2.19 -1.91 -23.19
C LEU A 62 -2.96 -1.98 -24.53
N PRO A 63 -2.90 -3.12 -25.24
CA PRO A 63 -3.60 -3.31 -26.49
C PRO A 63 -5.12 -3.35 -26.25
N ASN A 64 -5.90 -2.81 -27.19
CA ASN A 64 -7.36 -2.82 -27.10
C ASN A 64 -7.96 -4.16 -27.58
N ASN A 65 -7.50 -5.25 -26.97
CA ASN A 65 -8.00 -6.60 -27.21
C ASN A 65 -8.62 -7.18 -25.92
N LYS A 66 -9.14 -8.41 -25.99
CA LYS A 66 -9.74 -9.11 -24.84
C LYS A 66 -8.75 -9.22 -23.68
N LEU A 67 -7.48 -9.52 -23.94
CA LEU A 67 -6.43 -9.65 -22.95
C LEU A 67 -6.12 -8.30 -22.29
N GLY A 68 -5.98 -7.22 -23.05
CA GLY A 68 -5.75 -5.87 -22.52
C GLY A 68 -6.88 -5.41 -21.60
N ARG A 69 -8.15 -5.67 -21.98
CA ARG A 69 -9.31 -5.35 -21.11
C ARG A 69 -9.33 -6.17 -19.83
N MET A 70 -8.93 -7.44 -19.85
CA MET A 70 -8.81 -8.25 -18.64
C MET A 70 -7.69 -7.73 -17.73
N THR A 71 -6.54 -7.39 -18.29
CA THR A 71 -5.43 -6.79 -17.54
C THR A 71 -5.84 -5.46 -16.91
N GLU A 72 -6.57 -4.61 -17.63
CA GLU A 72 -7.10 -3.35 -17.10
C GLU A 72 -8.06 -3.56 -15.92
N LYS A 73 -8.95 -4.56 -16.02
CA LYS A 73 -9.83 -4.94 -14.89
C LYS A 73 -9.04 -5.40 -13.67
N LEU A 74 -8.00 -6.21 -13.86
CA LEU A 74 -7.12 -6.65 -12.77
C LEU A 74 -6.40 -5.46 -12.10
N GLU A 75 -5.89 -4.53 -12.89
CA GLU A 75 -5.25 -3.32 -12.35
C GLU A 75 -6.25 -2.43 -11.59
N HIS A 76 -7.50 -2.35 -12.06
CA HIS A 76 -8.56 -1.65 -11.36
C HIS A 76 -8.88 -2.32 -9.99
N LEU A 77 -8.94 -3.65 -9.95
CA LEU A 77 -9.13 -4.40 -8.71
C LEU A 77 -7.99 -4.18 -7.72
N LYS A 78 -6.74 -4.24 -8.18
CA LYS A 78 -5.56 -3.93 -7.36
C LYS A 78 -5.64 -2.50 -6.79
N ALA A 79 -6.02 -1.53 -7.61
CA ALA A 79 -6.20 -0.15 -7.17
C ALA A 79 -7.30 -0.01 -6.12
N SER A 80 -8.43 -0.72 -6.28
CA SER A 80 -9.54 -0.73 -5.33
C SER A 80 -9.13 -1.29 -3.96
N VAL A 81 -8.37 -2.39 -3.94
CA VAL A 81 -7.86 -2.95 -2.68
C VAL A 81 -6.90 -1.97 -1.99
N ARG A 82 -6.00 -1.36 -2.73
CA ARG A 82 -5.07 -0.35 -2.19
C ARG A 82 -5.80 0.87 -1.62
N ALA A 83 -6.84 1.35 -2.30
CA ALA A 83 -7.64 2.47 -1.83
C ALA A 83 -8.25 2.21 -0.44
N LYS A 84 -8.60 0.95 -0.12
CA LYS A 84 -9.11 0.60 1.21
C LYS A 84 -8.10 0.87 2.33
N VAL A 85 -6.81 0.67 2.08
CA VAL A 85 -5.74 0.96 3.03
C VAL A 85 -5.62 2.47 3.30
N GLU A 86 -5.97 3.29 2.32
CA GLU A 86 -5.92 4.76 2.43
C GLU A 86 -7.12 5.34 3.21
N HIS A 87 -8.23 4.59 3.35
CA HIS A 87 -9.43 5.06 4.03
C HIS A 87 -9.20 5.47 5.50
N PRO A 88 -8.47 4.70 6.34
CA PRO A 88 -8.16 5.13 7.71
C PRO A 88 -7.38 6.45 7.74
N PHE A 89 -6.42 6.64 6.85
CA PHE A 89 -5.67 7.90 6.74
C PHE A 89 -6.57 9.08 6.39
N HIS A 90 -7.54 8.87 5.49
CA HIS A 90 -8.53 9.88 5.15
C HIS A 90 -9.38 10.28 6.36
N VAL A 91 -9.82 9.30 7.17
CA VAL A 91 -10.58 9.55 8.40
C VAL A 91 -9.75 10.35 9.40
N VAL A 92 -8.51 9.93 9.67
CA VAL A 92 -7.59 10.60 10.59
C VAL A 92 -7.32 12.03 10.15
N LYS A 93 -7.08 12.26 8.86
CA LYS A 93 -6.71 13.56 8.33
C LYS A 93 -7.90 14.53 8.21
N ASN A 94 -9.07 14.04 7.80
CA ASN A 94 -10.22 14.89 7.47
C ASN A 94 -11.30 14.88 8.54
N LEU A 95 -11.63 13.72 9.13
CA LEU A 95 -12.65 13.67 10.18
C LEU A 95 -12.06 14.08 11.54
N PHE A 96 -10.88 13.58 11.89
CA PHE A 96 -10.21 13.93 13.15
C PHE A 96 -9.31 15.17 13.05
N LEU A 97 -9.18 15.75 11.85
CA LEU A 97 -8.41 16.96 11.57
C LEU A 97 -6.95 16.88 12.01
N HIS A 98 -6.40 15.67 12.09
CA HIS A 98 -5.01 15.46 12.49
C HIS A 98 -4.09 15.69 11.29
N ARG A 99 -3.69 16.95 11.07
CA ARG A 99 -2.86 17.35 9.91
C ARG A 99 -1.40 17.59 10.26
N LYS A 100 -1.09 17.76 11.54
CA LYS A 100 0.27 18.06 12.04
C LYS A 100 0.53 17.30 13.33
N ALA A 101 1.79 16.91 13.56
CA ALA A 101 2.22 16.40 14.85
C ALA A 101 2.01 17.47 15.94
N ARG A 102 1.42 17.08 17.07
CA ARG A 102 1.07 17.98 18.17
C ARG A 102 2.04 17.92 19.33
N TYR A 103 2.72 16.79 19.50
CA TYR A 103 3.61 16.56 20.62
C TYR A 103 5.07 16.61 20.21
N ARG A 104 5.93 17.00 21.14
CA ARG A 104 7.37 16.83 20.99
C ARG A 104 7.74 15.37 21.31
N GLY A 105 8.59 14.78 20.48
CA GLY A 105 9.08 13.42 20.63
C GLY A 105 8.26 12.38 19.88
N LEU A 106 8.94 11.31 19.45
CA LEU A 106 8.37 10.27 18.61
C LEU A 106 7.34 9.43 19.37
N ALA A 107 7.64 9.02 20.60
CA ALA A 107 6.79 8.12 21.39
C ALA A 107 5.37 8.67 21.59
N LYS A 108 5.22 9.95 21.99
CA LYS A 108 3.90 10.58 22.20
C LYS A 108 3.11 10.70 20.91
N ASN A 109 3.75 11.10 19.81
CA ASN A 109 3.10 11.18 18.49
C ASN A 109 2.67 9.81 17.98
N THR A 110 3.51 8.78 18.19
CA THR A 110 3.19 7.40 17.80
C THR A 110 1.99 6.89 18.59
N ALA A 111 1.96 7.05 19.91
CA ALA A 111 0.82 6.66 20.74
C ALA A 111 -0.48 7.37 20.30
N GLN A 112 -0.41 8.68 20.00
CA GLN A 112 -1.54 9.42 19.47
C GLN A 112 -2.02 8.84 18.13
N LEU A 113 -1.11 8.52 17.22
CA LEU A 113 -1.47 7.93 15.93
C LEU A 113 -2.14 6.57 16.07
N TYR A 114 -1.65 5.69 16.94
CA TYR A 114 -2.31 4.41 17.22
C TYR A 114 -3.74 4.60 17.69
N THR A 115 -3.98 5.53 18.62
CA THR A 115 -5.33 5.84 19.11
C THR A 115 -6.23 6.35 17.98
N LEU A 116 -5.73 7.29 17.16
CA LEU A 116 -6.49 7.85 16.04
C LEU A 116 -6.82 6.80 14.98
N PHE A 117 -5.88 5.91 14.65
CA PHE A 117 -6.13 4.82 13.72
C PHE A 117 -7.11 3.77 14.29
N GLY A 118 -7.05 3.49 15.58
CA GLY A 118 -8.04 2.66 16.27
C GLY A 118 -9.45 3.22 16.09
N PHE A 119 -9.65 4.50 16.40
CA PHE A 119 -10.95 5.18 16.18
C PHE A 119 -11.34 5.25 14.71
N ALA A 120 -10.39 5.47 13.80
CA ALA A 120 -10.68 5.46 12.37
C ALA A 120 -11.23 4.10 11.89
N ASN A 121 -10.65 3.01 12.37
CA ASN A 121 -11.13 1.66 12.06
C ASN A 121 -12.54 1.43 12.61
N LEU A 122 -12.87 1.90 13.82
CA LEU A 122 -14.23 1.81 14.37
C LEU A 122 -15.25 2.60 13.54
N VAL A 123 -14.89 3.82 13.10
CA VAL A 123 -15.75 4.62 12.21
C VAL A 123 -16.00 3.91 10.88
N LEU A 124 -14.97 3.32 10.30
CA LEU A 124 -15.08 2.58 9.02
C LEU A 124 -15.92 1.30 9.18
N ALA A 125 -15.73 0.55 10.26
CA ALA A 125 -16.54 -0.63 10.58
C ALA A 125 -18.02 -0.24 10.76
N GLY A 126 -18.33 0.80 11.54
CA GLY A 126 -19.70 1.27 11.74
C GLY A 126 -20.38 1.73 10.45
N ARG A 127 -19.63 2.28 9.48
CA ARG A 127 -20.17 2.60 8.15
C ARG A 127 -20.51 1.33 7.35
N GLN A 128 -19.66 0.31 7.43
CA GLN A 128 -19.90 -0.97 6.74
C GLN A 128 -21.15 -1.68 7.27
N PHE A 129 -21.36 -1.71 8.59
CA PHE A 129 -22.56 -2.30 9.19
C PHE A 129 -23.83 -1.60 8.73
N ARG A 130 -23.86 -0.27 8.72
CA ARG A 130 -25.03 0.49 8.23
C ARG A 130 -25.35 0.22 6.75
N ILE A 131 -24.35 0.05 5.91
CA ILE A 131 -24.55 -0.26 4.48
C ILE A 131 -25.11 -1.68 4.32
N SER A 132 -24.70 -2.64 5.15
CA SER A 132 -25.20 -4.01 5.10
C SER A 132 -26.67 -4.09 5.51
N GLU A 133 -27.09 -3.33 6.52
CA GLU A 133 -28.50 -3.26 6.97
C GLU A 133 -29.43 -2.67 5.90
N THR A 134 -28.99 -1.62 5.19
CA THR A 134 -29.80 -1.00 4.12
C THR A 134 -29.86 -1.85 2.84
N ARG A 135 -29.04 -2.88 2.72
CA ARG A 135 -28.97 -3.75 1.54
C ARG A 135 -29.60 -5.13 1.76
N ALA A 136 -30.17 -5.38 2.93
CA ALA A 136 -30.95 -6.61 3.19
C ALA A 136 -32.18 -6.61 2.27
N PRO A 137 -32.38 -7.63 1.41
CA PRO A 137 -33.60 -7.74 0.61
C PRO A 137 -34.79 -7.99 1.53
N SER A 138 -35.84 -7.20 1.36
CA SER A 138 -37.18 -7.49 1.87
C SER A 138 -37.76 -8.72 1.19
#